data_279b9cd84afc534206506f147dda1014
#
_entry.id   279b9cd84afc534206506f147dda1014
#
_cell.length_a   1.000
_cell.length_b   1.000
_cell.length_c   1.000
_cell.angle_alpha   90.00
_cell.angle_beta   90.00
_cell.angle_gamma   90.00
#
_symmetry.space_group_name_H-M   'P 1'
#
loop_
_entity.id
_entity.type
_entity.pdbx_description
1 polymer ?
#
loop_
_entity_poly.entity_id
_entity_poly.type
_entity_poly.pdbx_seq_one_letter_code
_entity_poly.pdbx_strand_id
1 'polypeptide(L)'
;RHAVAMMAADFFDNPSRKLTLVGITGTNGKTTTVTLLYHLFMAQGYNCGLLSTIANYVGTRRLETANTTADPITINRLMSEMVDTGCEFCFMEVSSIGVEQERVAGLEFKVGIFSNLTHDHLDYHKTFAEYLRCKKLFFDNLPATATAITNIDDKNGEVMVQNTKAKVVRYSCRSIADHTCRIMEETFEGMLLKIDGR
;
A
#
# COMPACT_ATOMS: atom_id res chain seq x y z
N ARG A 1 11.16 -18.30 4.86
CA ARG A 1 10.09 -17.38 4.44
C ARG A 1 10.45 -16.71 3.12
N HIS A 2 11.62 -16.09 3.00
CA HIS A 2 12.08 -15.44 1.77
C HIS A 2 12.02 -16.37 0.54
N ALA A 3 12.59 -17.55 0.63
CA ALA A 3 12.57 -18.52 -0.47
C ALA A 3 11.15 -18.86 -0.91
N VAL A 4 10.20 -19.04 0.02
CA VAL A 4 8.79 -19.32 -0.33
C VAL A 4 8.17 -18.17 -1.11
N ALA A 5 8.44 -16.92 -0.71
CA ALA A 5 7.92 -15.75 -1.41
C ALA A 5 8.48 -15.63 -2.83
N MET A 6 9.79 -15.85 -3.01
CA MET A 6 10.44 -15.84 -4.32
C MET A 6 9.93 -16.97 -5.21
N MET A 7 9.83 -18.20 -4.67
CA MET A 7 9.28 -19.34 -5.41
C MET A 7 7.82 -19.14 -5.81
N ALA A 8 7.01 -18.54 -4.95
CA ALA A 8 5.61 -18.20 -5.27
C ALA A 8 5.54 -17.17 -6.41
N ALA A 9 6.37 -16.10 -6.35
CA ALA A 9 6.41 -15.12 -7.43
C ALA A 9 6.80 -15.78 -8.77
N ASP A 10 7.84 -16.60 -8.79
CA ASP A 10 8.30 -17.29 -10.00
C ASP A 10 7.27 -18.31 -10.51
N PHE A 11 6.67 -19.11 -9.62
CA PHE A 11 5.65 -20.10 -9.99
C PHE A 11 4.43 -19.48 -10.69
N PHE A 12 4.00 -18.31 -10.27
CA PHE A 12 2.91 -17.55 -10.88
C PHE A 12 3.37 -16.56 -11.96
N ASP A 13 4.60 -16.71 -12.49
CA ASP A 13 5.15 -15.88 -13.57
C ASP A 13 5.20 -14.37 -13.21
N ASN A 14 5.61 -14.07 -11.98
CA ASN A 14 5.85 -12.72 -11.47
C ASN A 14 4.69 -11.74 -11.73
N PRO A 15 3.47 -12.03 -11.30
CA PRO A 15 2.27 -11.29 -11.70
C PRO A 15 2.30 -9.82 -11.27
N SER A 16 3.01 -9.48 -10.19
CA SER A 16 3.17 -8.09 -9.73
C SER A 16 3.87 -7.18 -10.74
N ARG A 17 4.67 -7.74 -11.65
CA ARG A 17 5.34 -6.99 -12.74
C ARG A 17 4.38 -6.61 -13.87
N LYS A 18 3.28 -7.34 -13.99
CA LYS A 18 2.26 -7.16 -15.03
C LYS A 18 1.13 -6.23 -14.60
N LEU A 19 1.13 -5.83 -13.33
CA LEU A 19 0.15 -4.94 -12.72
C LEU A 19 0.81 -3.63 -12.27
N THR A 20 0.05 -2.56 -12.22
CA THR A 20 0.44 -1.38 -11.44
C THR A 20 0.11 -1.65 -9.97
N LEU A 21 1.07 -2.25 -9.26
CA LEU A 21 0.90 -2.62 -7.85
C LEU A 21 1.14 -1.41 -6.95
N VAL A 22 0.12 -1.02 -6.18
CA VAL A 22 0.13 0.07 -5.21
C VAL A 22 -0.01 -0.51 -3.81
N GLY A 23 1.02 -0.33 -2.98
CA GLY A 23 1.02 -0.77 -1.59
C GLY A 23 0.85 0.39 -0.62
N ILE A 24 0.01 0.22 0.40
CA ILE A 24 -0.11 1.19 1.49
C ILE A 24 0.26 0.57 2.82
N THR A 25 1.08 1.29 3.59
CA THR A 25 1.40 0.96 4.97
C THR A 25 1.11 2.13 5.90
N GLY A 26 0.95 1.84 7.17
CA GLY A 26 0.66 2.80 8.23
C GLY A 26 -0.06 2.10 9.38
N THR A 27 -0.35 2.84 10.45
CA THR A 27 -1.16 2.31 11.55
C THR A 27 -2.63 2.33 11.15
N ASN A 28 -3.15 3.48 10.77
CA ASN A 28 -4.57 3.71 10.46
C ASN A 28 -4.76 4.13 8.99
N GLY A 29 -5.97 3.89 8.47
CA GLY A 29 -6.39 4.37 7.16
C GLY A 29 -6.00 3.48 5.97
N LYS A 30 -5.24 2.39 6.16
CA LYS A 30 -4.84 1.48 5.08
C LYS A 30 -6.04 0.97 4.29
N THR A 31 -6.96 0.27 4.96
CA THR A 31 -8.16 -0.32 4.34
C THR A 31 -9.01 0.72 3.63
N THR A 32 -9.25 1.85 4.30
CA THR A 32 -10.03 2.96 3.73
C THR A 32 -9.39 3.47 2.44
N THR A 33 -8.08 3.73 2.46
CA THR A 33 -7.38 4.29 1.30
C THR A 33 -7.36 3.31 0.12
N VAL A 34 -6.99 2.03 0.33
CA VAL A 34 -6.96 1.06 -0.78
C VAL A 34 -8.36 0.81 -1.36
N THR A 35 -9.40 0.81 -0.50
CA THR A 35 -10.78 0.64 -0.94
C THR A 35 -11.28 1.85 -1.74
N LEU A 36 -10.96 3.08 -1.28
CA LEU A 36 -11.29 4.30 -2.03
C LEU A 36 -10.58 4.37 -3.37
N LEU A 37 -9.29 4.02 -3.42
CA LEU A 37 -8.52 3.96 -4.67
C LEU A 37 -9.12 2.91 -5.62
N TYR A 38 -9.43 1.71 -5.14
CA TYR A 38 -10.07 0.68 -5.94
C TYR A 38 -11.39 1.17 -6.54
N HIS A 39 -12.29 1.74 -5.74
CA HIS A 39 -13.56 2.27 -6.25
C HIS A 39 -13.39 3.44 -7.20
N LEU A 40 -12.45 4.36 -6.91
CA LEU A 40 -12.17 5.51 -7.76
C LEU A 40 -11.70 5.06 -9.16
N PHE A 41 -10.75 4.14 -9.22
CA PHE A 41 -10.20 3.66 -10.50
C PHE A 41 -11.21 2.81 -11.25
N MET A 42 -11.98 1.95 -10.55
CA MET A 42 -13.09 1.22 -11.17
C MET A 42 -14.16 2.17 -11.76
N ALA A 43 -14.48 3.27 -11.07
CA ALA A 43 -15.42 4.27 -11.58
C ALA A 43 -14.88 5.03 -12.80
N GLN A 44 -13.57 5.10 -12.96
CA GLN A 44 -12.91 5.67 -14.14
C GLN A 44 -12.76 4.69 -15.31
N GLY A 45 -13.23 3.45 -15.15
CA GLY A 45 -13.23 2.43 -16.20
C GLY A 45 -12.02 1.50 -16.22
N TYR A 46 -11.09 1.62 -15.25
CA TYR A 46 -9.99 0.67 -15.10
C TYR A 46 -10.49 -0.63 -14.45
N ASN A 47 -9.94 -1.75 -14.87
CA ASN A 47 -10.15 -3.01 -14.15
C ASN A 47 -9.12 -3.16 -13.04
N CYS A 48 -9.55 -3.35 -11.80
CA CYS A 48 -8.69 -3.31 -10.63
C CYS A 48 -8.84 -4.54 -9.74
N GLY A 49 -7.74 -4.89 -9.05
CA GLY A 49 -7.75 -5.79 -7.92
C GLY A 49 -7.59 -5.05 -6.59
N LEU A 50 -8.03 -5.70 -5.51
CA LEU A 50 -7.87 -5.21 -4.14
C LEU A 50 -7.47 -6.36 -3.22
N LEU A 51 -6.42 -6.15 -2.42
CA LEU A 51 -5.98 -7.05 -1.36
C LEU A 51 -6.03 -6.30 -0.02
N SER A 52 -7.02 -6.60 0.82
CA SER A 52 -7.29 -5.83 2.04
C SER A 52 -7.71 -6.70 3.21
N THR A 53 -7.80 -6.08 4.40
CA THR A 53 -8.22 -6.73 5.65
C THR A 53 -9.67 -7.22 5.60
N ILE A 54 -10.55 -6.54 4.88
CA ILE A 54 -12.00 -6.82 4.90
C ILE A 54 -12.39 -7.79 3.80
N ALA A 55 -11.83 -7.63 2.59
CA ALA A 55 -12.11 -8.49 1.45
C ALA A 55 -11.03 -8.33 0.39
N ASN A 56 -10.82 -9.36 -0.42
CA ASN A 56 -10.04 -9.28 -1.64
C ASN A 56 -11.00 -9.16 -2.85
N TYR A 57 -10.55 -8.49 -3.91
CA TYR A 57 -11.30 -8.40 -5.16
C TYR A 57 -10.38 -8.70 -6.36
N VAL A 58 -10.89 -9.51 -7.27
CA VAL A 58 -10.33 -9.72 -8.61
C VAL A 58 -11.35 -9.17 -9.60
N GLY A 59 -11.08 -8.00 -10.17
CA GLY A 59 -12.13 -7.24 -10.83
C GLY A 59 -13.29 -6.98 -9.85
N THR A 60 -14.48 -7.33 -10.22
CA THR A 60 -15.69 -7.20 -9.38
C THR A 60 -15.95 -8.41 -8.47
N ARG A 61 -15.20 -9.51 -8.64
CA ARG A 61 -15.38 -10.74 -7.86
C ARG A 61 -14.81 -10.59 -6.45
N ARG A 62 -15.69 -10.59 -5.45
CA ARG A 62 -15.32 -10.52 -4.03
C ARG A 62 -14.89 -11.90 -3.52
N LEU A 63 -13.83 -11.91 -2.72
CA LEU A 63 -13.27 -13.08 -2.05
C LEU A 63 -13.04 -12.78 -0.57
N GLU A 64 -13.21 -13.79 0.26
CA GLU A 64 -12.91 -13.68 1.69
C GLU A 64 -11.40 -13.57 1.93
N THR A 65 -11.03 -12.97 3.03
CA THR A 65 -9.65 -12.83 3.47
C THR A 65 -9.52 -13.23 4.95
N ALA A 66 -8.39 -13.84 5.29
CA ALA A 66 -8.07 -14.20 6.67
C ALA A 66 -7.03 -13.26 7.31
N ASN A 67 -6.33 -12.47 6.51
CA ASN A 67 -5.23 -11.62 6.97
C ASN A 67 -5.17 -10.32 6.19
N THR A 68 -4.74 -9.23 6.84
CA THR A 68 -4.49 -7.93 6.20
C THR A 68 -3.53 -8.05 5.01
N THR A 69 -2.46 -8.80 5.20
CA THR A 69 -1.51 -9.16 4.15
C THR A 69 -1.45 -10.69 4.14
N ALA A 70 -1.97 -11.31 3.11
CA ALA A 70 -2.02 -12.76 2.98
C ALA A 70 -0.61 -13.39 2.89
N ASP A 71 -0.52 -14.70 2.88
CA ASP A 71 0.72 -15.42 2.60
C ASP A 71 1.17 -15.23 1.14
N PRO A 72 2.47 -15.45 0.82
CA PRO A 72 3.01 -15.19 -0.51
C PRO A 72 2.35 -15.98 -1.64
N ILE A 73 1.93 -17.22 -1.37
CA ILE A 73 1.28 -18.07 -2.38
C ILE A 73 -0.09 -17.51 -2.73
N THR A 74 -0.88 -17.16 -1.71
CA THR A 74 -2.19 -16.55 -1.89
C THR A 74 -2.11 -15.21 -2.61
N ILE A 75 -1.15 -14.34 -2.24
CA ILE A 75 -0.94 -13.05 -2.90
C ILE A 75 -0.65 -13.23 -4.39
N ASN A 76 0.34 -14.05 -4.74
CA ASN A 76 0.75 -14.24 -6.13
C ASN A 76 -0.34 -14.95 -6.95
N ARG A 77 -1.05 -15.93 -6.38
CA ARG A 77 -2.19 -16.57 -7.03
C ARG A 77 -3.28 -15.57 -7.37
N LEU A 78 -3.68 -14.73 -6.42
CA LEU A 78 -4.71 -13.70 -6.65
C LEU A 78 -4.26 -12.66 -7.69
N MET A 79 -2.99 -12.24 -7.64
CA MET A 79 -2.44 -11.34 -8.66
C MET A 79 -2.38 -11.98 -10.05
N SER A 80 -2.08 -13.29 -10.14
CA SER A 80 -2.15 -14.03 -11.41
C SER A 80 -3.59 -14.04 -11.96
N GLU A 81 -4.58 -14.33 -11.11
CA GLU A 81 -5.99 -14.25 -11.50
C GLU A 81 -6.40 -12.82 -11.93
N MET A 82 -5.85 -11.77 -11.28
CA MET A 82 -6.05 -10.38 -11.69
C MET A 82 -5.50 -10.12 -13.10
N VAL A 83 -4.29 -10.60 -13.40
CA VAL A 83 -3.67 -10.49 -14.74
C VAL A 83 -4.53 -11.20 -15.78
N ASP A 84 -4.95 -12.44 -15.50
CA ASP A 84 -5.75 -13.26 -16.42
C ASP A 84 -7.13 -12.65 -16.71
N THR A 85 -7.68 -11.89 -15.76
CA THR A 85 -8.95 -11.17 -15.92
C THR A 85 -8.79 -9.73 -16.44
N GLY A 86 -7.58 -9.34 -16.83
CA GLY A 86 -7.29 -8.05 -17.44
C GLY A 86 -7.28 -6.88 -16.43
N CYS A 87 -6.99 -7.13 -15.16
CA CYS A 87 -6.76 -6.03 -14.22
C CYS A 87 -5.47 -5.27 -14.58
N GLU A 88 -5.52 -3.96 -14.50
CA GLU A 88 -4.38 -3.06 -14.75
C GLU A 88 -3.72 -2.61 -13.44
N PHE A 89 -4.50 -2.49 -12.37
CA PHE A 89 -4.07 -2.03 -11.06
C PHE A 89 -4.38 -3.08 -9.99
N CYS A 90 -3.51 -3.13 -8.97
CA CYS A 90 -3.78 -3.85 -7.73
C CYS A 90 -3.46 -2.92 -6.55
N PHE A 91 -4.45 -2.66 -5.70
CA PHE A 91 -4.31 -1.90 -4.47
C PHE A 91 -4.19 -2.86 -3.29
N MET A 92 -3.12 -2.72 -2.48
CA MET A 92 -2.79 -3.71 -1.46
C MET A 92 -2.44 -3.06 -0.13
N GLU A 93 -3.01 -3.60 0.96
CA GLU A 93 -2.54 -3.29 2.31
C GLU A 93 -1.25 -4.05 2.63
N VAL A 94 -0.22 -3.31 3.06
CA VAL A 94 1.08 -3.85 3.48
C VAL A 94 1.23 -3.64 4.99
N SER A 95 0.97 -4.69 5.77
CA SER A 95 1.13 -4.67 7.23
C SER A 95 2.59 -4.81 7.64
N SER A 96 2.97 -4.27 8.81
CA SER A 96 4.31 -4.44 9.37
C SER A 96 4.68 -5.90 9.57
N ILE A 97 3.71 -6.73 10.02
CA ILE A 97 3.87 -8.18 10.16
C ILE A 97 4.11 -8.83 8.78
N GLY A 98 3.38 -8.40 7.75
CA GLY A 98 3.56 -8.90 6.38
C GLY A 98 4.96 -8.61 5.83
N VAL A 99 5.51 -7.43 6.12
CA VAL A 99 6.87 -7.05 5.73
C VAL A 99 7.90 -7.88 6.51
N GLU A 100 7.77 -7.94 7.85
CA GLU A 100 8.70 -8.70 8.70
C GLU A 100 8.72 -10.19 8.39
N GLN A 101 7.55 -10.75 8.08
CA GLN A 101 7.44 -12.15 7.68
C GLN A 101 7.76 -12.39 6.20
N GLU A 102 8.23 -11.36 5.49
CA GLU A 102 8.62 -11.42 4.08
C GLU A 102 7.49 -11.89 3.13
N ARG A 103 6.23 -11.66 3.53
CA ARG A 103 5.06 -12.05 2.73
C ARG A 103 4.97 -11.29 1.40
N VAL A 104 5.59 -10.11 1.33
CA VAL A 104 5.64 -9.23 0.17
C VAL A 104 6.98 -9.28 -0.57
N ALA A 105 7.91 -10.15 -0.15
CA ALA A 105 9.17 -10.33 -0.85
C ALA A 105 8.92 -10.86 -2.28
N GLY A 106 9.72 -10.39 -3.24
CA GLY A 106 9.55 -10.73 -4.66
C GLY A 106 8.46 -9.95 -5.39
N LEU A 107 7.61 -9.17 -4.69
CA LEU A 107 6.63 -8.30 -5.35
C LEU A 107 7.28 -7.00 -5.81
N GLU A 108 6.94 -6.57 -7.02
CA GLU A 108 7.41 -5.32 -7.61
C GLU A 108 6.36 -4.22 -7.46
N PHE A 109 6.46 -3.43 -6.39
CA PHE A 109 5.59 -2.27 -6.19
C PHE A 109 5.99 -1.11 -7.10
N LYS A 110 5.01 -0.52 -7.79
CA LYS A 110 5.18 0.73 -8.55
C LYS A 110 4.96 1.96 -7.68
N VAL A 111 4.12 1.83 -6.63
CA VAL A 111 3.87 2.90 -5.68
C VAL A 111 3.81 2.33 -4.27
N GLY A 112 4.52 2.96 -3.34
CA GLY A 112 4.40 2.74 -1.90
C GLY A 112 3.86 3.98 -1.21
N ILE A 113 2.83 3.84 -0.37
CA ILE A 113 2.18 4.95 0.34
C ILE A 113 2.33 4.77 1.84
N PHE A 114 2.76 5.83 2.53
CA PHE A 114 2.76 5.92 3.98
C PHE A 114 1.64 6.85 4.46
N SER A 115 0.74 6.34 5.31
CA SER A 115 -0.36 7.13 5.88
C SER A 115 0.01 7.78 7.22
N ASN A 116 0.35 7.00 8.23
CA ASN A 116 0.70 7.47 9.58
C ASN A 116 1.33 6.36 10.42
N LEU A 117 1.95 6.75 11.53
CA LEU A 117 2.49 5.82 12.52
C LEU A 117 2.13 6.27 13.94
N THR A 118 1.23 5.56 14.59
CA THR A 118 0.86 5.74 16.00
C THR A 118 1.24 4.49 16.81
N HIS A 119 1.13 4.57 18.14
CA HIS A 119 1.39 3.42 19.00
C HIS A 119 0.31 2.35 18.80
N ASP A 120 0.72 1.23 18.18
CA ASP A 120 -0.14 0.08 17.90
C ASP A 120 0.72 -1.18 17.71
N HIS A 121 0.12 -2.37 17.80
CA HIS A 121 0.79 -3.66 17.58
C HIS A 121 2.06 -3.90 18.42
N LEU A 122 2.19 -3.30 19.61
CA LEU A 122 3.35 -3.48 20.49
C LEU A 122 3.40 -4.87 21.13
N ASP A 123 2.29 -5.57 21.19
CA ASP A 123 2.17 -6.98 21.55
C ASP A 123 2.98 -7.89 20.61
N TYR A 124 3.04 -7.56 19.31
CA TYR A 124 3.83 -8.29 18.32
C TYR A 124 5.26 -7.76 18.21
N HIS A 125 5.45 -6.44 18.00
CA HIS A 125 6.76 -5.83 17.70
C HIS A 125 7.59 -5.50 18.94
N LYS A 126 7.05 -5.69 20.17
CA LYS A 126 7.67 -5.43 21.47
C LYS A 126 8.11 -3.95 21.68
N THR A 127 8.59 -3.25 20.68
CA THR A 127 9.01 -1.85 20.74
C THR A 127 8.51 -1.03 19.57
N PHE A 128 8.30 0.26 19.80
CA PHE A 128 7.94 1.20 18.73
C PHE A 128 9.03 1.32 17.65
N ALA A 129 10.29 1.23 18.05
CA ALA A 129 11.43 1.28 17.12
C ALA A 129 11.40 0.09 16.14
N GLU A 130 11.08 -1.11 16.61
CA GLU A 130 10.95 -2.31 15.79
C GLU A 130 9.75 -2.19 14.84
N TYR A 131 8.61 -1.69 15.31
CA TYR A 131 7.42 -1.44 14.51
C TYR A 131 7.70 -0.44 13.37
N LEU A 132 8.38 0.69 13.70
CA LEU A 132 8.82 1.68 12.71
C LEU A 132 9.79 1.05 11.69
N ARG A 133 10.79 0.31 12.15
CA ARG A 133 11.76 -0.39 11.31
C ARG A 133 11.08 -1.33 10.31
N CYS A 134 10.12 -2.14 10.76
CA CYS A 134 9.41 -3.08 9.89
C CYS A 134 8.63 -2.36 8.78
N LYS A 135 7.94 -1.25 9.09
CA LYS A 135 7.26 -0.47 8.05
C LYS A 135 8.23 0.23 7.10
N LYS A 136 9.34 0.75 7.64
CA LYS A 136 10.38 1.41 6.84
C LYS A 136 11.02 0.47 5.83
N LEU A 137 11.21 -0.80 6.16
CA LEU A 137 11.74 -1.82 5.24
C LEU A 137 10.91 -1.94 3.95
N PHE A 138 9.61 -1.68 3.98
CA PHE A 138 8.79 -1.63 2.78
C PHE A 138 9.30 -0.57 1.80
N PHE A 139 9.61 0.64 2.29
CA PHE A 139 10.13 1.75 1.47
C PHE A 139 11.58 1.54 1.06
N ASP A 140 12.42 0.99 1.95
CA ASP A 140 13.84 0.70 1.66
C ASP A 140 13.99 -0.34 0.54
N ASN A 141 13.00 -1.22 0.37
CA ASN A 141 12.97 -2.27 -0.65
C ASN A 141 12.27 -1.83 -1.96
N LEU A 142 11.72 -0.64 -2.05
CA LEU A 142 11.12 -0.14 -3.30
C LEU A 142 12.20 0.04 -4.37
N PRO A 143 11.95 -0.40 -5.61
CA PRO A 143 12.88 -0.18 -6.72
C PRO A 143 12.99 1.31 -7.07
N ALA A 144 14.11 1.70 -7.68
CA ALA A 144 14.33 3.09 -8.12
C ALA A 144 13.30 3.59 -9.15
N THR A 145 12.60 2.68 -9.81
CA THR A 145 11.52 2.97 -10.75
C THR A 145 10.17 3.25 -10.08
N ALA A 146 10.08 3.00 -8.77
CA ALA A 146 8.86 3.21 -8.00
C ALA A 146 8.72 4.65 -7.51
N THR A 147 7.52 4.97 -7.01
CA THR A 147 7.24 6.21 -6.29
C THR A 147 6.91 5.91 -4.83
N ALA A 148 7.57 6.59 -3.91
CA ALA A 148 7.30 6.54 -2.47
C ALA A 148 6.51 7.81 -2.07
N ILE A 149 5.24 7.65 -1.74
CA ILE A 149 4.36 8.74 -1.30
C ILE A 149 4.33 8.75 0.22
N THR A 150 4.68 9.87 0.84
CA THR A 150 4.75 9.98 2.30
C THR A 150 3.96 11.16 2.86
N ASN A 151 3.29 10.90 3.97
CA ASN A 151 2.60 11.92 4.78
C ASN A 151 3.61 12.63 5.69
N ILE A 152 3.92 13.90 5.39
CA ILE A 152 4.84 14.69 6.21
C ILE A 152 4.15 15.38 7.41
N ASP A 153 2.84 15.24 7.57
CA ASP A 153 2.14 15.65 8.80
C ASP A 153 2.40 14.66 9.95
N ASP A 154 2.81 13.43 9.63
CA ASP A 154 3.31 12.47 10.60
C ASP A 154 4.81 12.68 10.82
N LYS A 155 5.23 12.78 12.09
CA LYS A 155 6.63 12.99 12.48
C LYS A 155 7.60 11.92 11.94
N ASN A 156 7.10 10.74 11.60
CA ASN A 156 7.90 9.64 11.04
C ASN A 156 7.87 9.62 9.50
N GLY A 157 7.12 10.51 8.85
CA GLY A 157 6.94 10.52 7.40
C GLY A 157 8.26 10.62 6.63
N GLU A 158 9.15 11.54 7.04
CA GLU A 158 10.49 11.68 6.44
C GLU A 158 11.39 10.47 6.75
N VAL A 159 11.28 9.91 7.95
CA VAL A 159 12.07 8.73 8.35
C VAL A 159 11.70 7.51 7.50
N MET A 160 10.42 7.34 7.15
CA MET A 160 9.97 6.22 6.32
C MET A 160 10.67 6.17 4.97
N VAL A 161 10.92 7.32 4.35
CA VAL A 161 11.48 7.41 2.99
C VAL A 161 12.97 7.76 2.95
N GLN A 162 13.63 7.87 4.11
CA GLN A 162 15.01 8.35 4.23
C GLN A 162 16.03 7.55 3.40
N ASN A 163 15.86 6.23 3.28
CA ASN A 163 16.81 5.35 2.59
C ASN A 163 16.24 4.75 1.30
N THR A 164 15.04 5.16 0.89
CA THR A 164 14.42 4.62 -0.34
C THR A 164 15.21 5.04 -1.57
N LYS A 165 15.25 4.16 -2.56
CA LYS A 165 15.78 4.47 -3.91
C LYS A 165 14.69 5.04 -4.83
N ALA A 166 13.41 4.93 -4.43
CA ALA A 166 12.28 5.38 -5.19
C ALA A 166 12.18 6.90 -5.22
N LYS A 167 11.49 7.43 -6.23
CA LYS A 167 11.14 8.86 -6.27
C LYS A 167 10.23 9.20 -5.09
N VAL A 168 10.62 10.14 -4.25
CA VAL A 168 9.83 10.58 -3.10
C VAL A 168 8.86 11.67 -3.51
N VAL A 169 7.58 11.50 -3.13
CA VAL A 169 6.50 12.49 -3.26
C VAL A 169 5.89 12.71 -1.88
N ARG A 170 5.83 13.96 -1.45
CA ARG A 170 5.32 14.36 -0.13
C ARG A 170 3.91 14.90 -0.24
N TYR A 171 3.05 14.54 0.69
CA TYR A 171 1.75 15.19 0.85
C TYR A 171 1.53 15.66 2.28
N SER A 172 0.71 16.72 2.42
CA SER A 172 0.39 17.32 3.71
C SER A 172 -0.97 18.02 3.66
N CYS A 173 -1.65 18.00 4.80
CA CYS A 173 -2.83 18.87 5.04
C CYS A 173 -2.47 20.12 5.87
N ARG A 174 -1.24 20.23 6.38
CA ARG A 174 -0.81 21.27 7.34
C ARG A 174 0.35 22.11 6.84
N SER A 175 1.21 21.55 6.01
CA SER A 175 2.47 22.14 5.59
C SER A 175 2.58 22.21 4.06
N ILE A 176 3.56 22.97 3.57
CA ILE A 176 3.90 22.99 2.15
C ILE A 176 4.54 21.65 1.78
N ALA A 177 4.03 21.00 0.75
CA ALA A 177 4.49 19.72 0.23
C ALA A 177 4.35 19.70 -1.30
N ASP A 178 4.74 18.57 -1.94
CA ASP A 178 4.53 18.39 -3.38
C ASP A 178 3.04 18.39 -3.72
N HIS A 179 2.21 17.81 -2.84
CA HIS A 179 0.76 17.88 -2.89
C HIS A 179 0.22 18.35 -1.54
N THR A 180 -0.64 19.36 -1.56
CA THR A 180 -1.29 19.86 -0.34
C THR A 180 -2.79 19.71 -0.47
N CYS A 181 -3.45 19.39 0.64
CA CYS A 181 -4.90 19.32 0.75
C CYS A 181 -5.35 20.25 1.87
N ARG A 182 -6.30 21.14 1.60
CA ARG A 182 -6.93 21.99 2.62
C ARG A 182 -8.42 21.72 2.67
N ILE A 183 -8.92 21.50 3.88
CA ILE A 183 -10.36 21.45 4.14
C ILE A 183 -10.88 22.89 4.10
N MET A 184 -11.73 23.20 3.12
CA MET A 184 -12.33 24.52 2.94
C MET A 184 -13.65 24.60 3.68
N GLU A 185 -14.41 23.51 3.70
CA GLU A 185 -15.69 23.39 4.37
C GLU A 185 -15.92 21.94 4.80
N GLU A 186 -16.49 21.74 5.96
CA GLU A 186 -16.89 20.45 6.50
C GLU A 186 -18.34 20.53 7.03
N THR A 187 -19.21 19.68 6.49
CA THR A 187 -20.62 19.60 6.86
C THR A 187 -21.04 18.15 7.08
N PHE A 188 -22.24 17.91 7.58
CA PHE A 188 -22.81 16.57 7.66
C PHE A 188 -23.04 15.93 6.28
N GLU A 189 -23.14 16.72 5.22
CA GLU A 189 -23.39 16.25 3.85
C GLU A 189 -22.09 15.91 3.10
N GLY A 190 -20.94 16.42 3.58
CA GLY A 190 -19.65 16.18 2.96
C GLY A 190 -18.60 17.21 3.29
N MET A 191 -17.52 17.16 2.55
CA MET A 191 -16.33 17.98 2.76
C MET A 191 -15.88 18.61 1.44
N LEU A 192 -15.67 19.91 1.44
CA LEU A 192 -15.06 20.62 0.33
C LEU A 192 -13.55 20.71 0.54
N LEU A 193 -12.81 20.13 -0.37
CA LEU A 193 -11.34 20.09 -0.32
C LEU A 193 -10.74 20.94 -1.44
N LYS A 194 -9.71 21.71 -1.11
CA LYS A 194 -8.81 22.31 -2.09
C LYS A 194 -7.53 21.48 -2.14
N ILE A 195 -7.22 20.92 -3.32
CA ILE A 195 -6.01 20.14 -3.55
C ILE A 195 -5.13 20.93 -4.50
N ASP A 196 -3.90 21.23 -4.07
CA ASP A 196 -2.87 21.87 -4.87
C ASP A 196 -1.72 20.85 -5.06
N GLY A 197 -1.21 20.70 -6.29
CA GLY A 197 -0.09 19.82 -6.63
C GLY A 197 0.84 20.48 -7.65
N ARG A 198 2.10 20.03 -7.67
CA ARG A 198 3.13 20.45 -8.65
C ARG A 198 3.29 19.39 -9.72
#